data_29d1eee4f56544eee8477de30011d544
#
_entry.id   29d1eee4f56544eee8477de30011d544
#
_cell.length_a   1.000
_cell.length_b   1.000
_cell.length_c   1.000
_cell.angle_alpha   90.00
_cell.angle_beta   90.00
_cell.angle_gamma   90.00
#
_symmetry.space_group_name_H-M   'P 1'
#
loop_
_entity.id
_entity.type
_entity.pdbx_description
1 polymer ?
#
loop_
_entity_poly.entity_id
_entity_poly.type
_entity_poly.pdbx_seq_one_letter_code
_entity_poly.pdbx_strand_id
1 'polypeptide(L)'
;VPSRMNIGQVLETHLGMAAKGPGEKIDGMLKAQAAIKDLRDFLDKIYNKVGGESVDLDSLSDDDIMALADNLRDGVPMGTAVFDGAHEYQVKELLELAGMDRDGQQTLYDGRTGQKFDRKVTVGYMYMLKLNHLVDDKMHARSTGSYSLVTQQPLGGKAQFGGQRFGEMEVWALEAYGATYTLQEMLTVKSDDVEGRTRMYKNIVDGEQYMDPGMPESFNVLTKEIKSLGINIELKQSN
;
A
#
# COMPACT_ATOMS: atom_id res chain seq x y z
N VAL A 1 -5.87 -2.55 11.32
CA VAL A 1 -6.30 -3.85 10.76
C VAL A 1 -7.82 -4.00 10.81
N PRO A 2 -8.51 -3.93 11.95
CA PRO A 2 -9.92 -4.32 12.04
C PRO A 2 -10.88 -3.45 11.21
N SER A 3 -10.53 -2.22 10.89
CA SER A 3 -11.43 -1.27 10.20
C SER A 3 -11.19 -1.14 8.70
N ARG A 4 -10.08 -1.64 8.16
CA ARG A 4 -9.68 -1.41 6.76
C ARG A 4 -9.21 -2.66 6.03
N MET A 5 -9.05 -3.78 6.69
CA MET A 5 -8.56 -5.02 6.10
C MET A 5 -9.71 -6.02 5.89
N ASN A 6 -9.54 -6.90 4.91
CA ASN A 6 -10.47 -7.98 4.67
C ASN A 6 -10.45 -8.99 5.82
N ILE A 7 -11.55 -9.68 6.06
CA ILE A 7 -11.66 -10.73 7.11
C ILE A 7 -10.59 -11.80 6.91
N GLY A 8 -10.27 -12.16 5.66
CA GLY A 8 -9.21 -13.12 5.34
C GLY A 8 -7.83 -12.72 5.88
N GLN A 9 -7.50 -11.42 5.91
CA GLN A 9 -6.23 -10.95 6.49
C GLN A 9 -6.17 -11.12 8.01
N VAL A 10 -7.30 -11.02 8.71
CA VAL A 10 -7.38 -11.28 10.14
C VAL A 10 -7.15 -12.77 10.41
N LEU A 11 -7.79 -13.65 9.63
CA LEU A 11 -7.59 -15.10 9.72
C LEU A 11 -6.15 -15.50 9.38
N GLU A 12 -5.54 -14.88 8.37
CA GLU A 12 -4.13 -15.06 8.03
C GLU A 12 -3.21 -14.69 9.20
N THR A 13 -3.48 -13.58 9.88
CA THR A 13 -2.73 -13.16 11.06
C THR A 13 -2.82 -14.18 12.19
N HIS A 14 -4.00 -14.74 12.45
CA HIS A 14 -4.22 -15.81 13.42
C HIS A 14 -3.49 -17.09 13.01
N LEU A 15 -3.58 -17.49 11.73
CA LEU A 15 -2.88 -18.68 11.23
C LEU A 15 -1.36 -18.50 11.30
N GLY A 16 -0.84 -17.31 10.98
CA GLY A 16 0.58 -17.02 11.13
C GLY A 16 1.08 -17.16 12.56
N MET A 17 0.27 -16.74 13.54
CA MET A 17 0.58 -16.96 14.96
C MET A 17 0.50 -18.44 15.34
N ALA A 18 -0.53 -19.13 14.83
CA ALA A 18 -0.69 -20.57 14.99
C ALA A 18 0.43 -21.39 14.32
N ALA A 19 1.09 -20.86 13.31
CA ALA A 19 2.25 -21.49 12.67
C ALA A 19 3.56 -21.27 13.47
N LYS A 20 3.73 -20.07 14.00
CA LYS A 20 4.94 -19.71 14.78
C LYS A 20 4.98 -20.39 16.15
N GLY A 21 3.88 -20.44 16.86
CA GLY A 21 3.80 -20.96 18.22
C GLY A 21 4.24 -22.42 18.40
N PRO A 22 3.76 -23.37 17.55
CA PRO A 22 4.26 -24.74 17.59
C PRO A 22 5.74 -24.85 17.30
N GLY A 23 6.32 -24.00 16.41
CA GLY A 23 7.77 -23.97 16.19
C GLY A 23 8.54 -23.59 17.44
N GLU A 24 8.11 -22.60 18.19
CA GLU A 24 8.71 -22.22 19.47
C GLU A 24 8.64 -23.34 20.51
N LYS A 25 7.54 -24.11 20.54
CA LYS A 25 7.42 -25.30 21.38
C LYS A 25 8.37 -26.40 20.98
N ILE A 26 8.49 -26.69 19.67
CA ILE A 26 9.44 -27.66 19.14
C ILE A 26 10.87 -27.28 19.52
N ASP A 27 11.24 -26.01 19.38
CA ASP A 27 12.56 -25.52 19.81
C ASP A 27 12.77 -25.70 21.31
N GLY A 28 11.74 -25.42 22.12
CA GLY A 28 11.75 -25.68 23.57
C GLY A 28 11.94 -27.16 23.92
N MET A 29 11.25 -28.06 23.21
CA MET A 29 11.37 -29.52 23.38
C MET A 29 12.75 -30.01 22.98
N LEU A 30 13.34 -29.52 21.91
CA LEU A 30 14.68 -29.85 21.45
C LEU A 30 15.73 -29.37 22.46
N LYS A 31 15.62 -28.15 22.99
CA LYS A 31 16.53 -27.62 24.02
C LYS A 31 16.42 -28.38 25.36
N ALA A 32 15.23 -28.83 25.71
CA ALA A 32 14.96 -29.62 26.87
C ALA A 32 15.38 -31.11 26.72
N GLN A 33 15.84 -31.53 25.55
CA GLN A 33 16.12 -32.92 25.19
C GLN A 33 14.94 -33.84 25.52
N ALA A 34 13.75 -33.42 25.14
CA ALA A 34 12.51 -34.19 25.31
C ALA A 34 12.63 -35.56 24.57
N ALA A 35 11.86 -36.56 25.04
CA ALA A 35 11.87 -37.87 24.41
C ALA A 35 11.36 -37.75 22.95
N ILE A 36 12.00 -38.48 22.03
CA ILE A 36 11.65 -38.50 20.60
C ILE A 36 10.16 -38.87 20.41
N LYS A 37 9.64 -39.71 21.28
CA LYS A 37 8.20 -40.10 21.28
C LYS A 37 7.30 -38.90 21.49
N ASP A 38 7.61 -38.02 22.45
CA ASP A 38 6.78 -36.84 22.74
C ASP A 38 6.81 -35.85 21.56
N LEU A 39 7.97 -35.75 20.91
CA LEU A 39 8.14 -34.93 19.71
C LEU A 39 7.32 -35.48 18.54
N ARG A 40 7.36 -36.81 18.33
CA ARG A 40 6.58 -37.51 17.30
C ARG A 40 5.06 -37.34 17.54
N ASP A 41 4.62 -37.51 18.78
CA ASP A 41 3.22 -37.31 19.18
C ASP A 41 2.76 -35.84 18.98
N PHE A 42 3.66 -34.89 19.17
CA PHE A 42 3.35 -33.47 18.93
C PHE A 42 3.27 -33.15 17.43
N LEU A 43 4.18 -33.67 16.64
CA LEU A 43 4.14 -33.53 15.16
C LEU A 43 2.90 -34.20 14.56
N ASP A 44 2.50 -35.38 15.08
CA ASP A 44 1.28 -36.08 14.66
C ASP A 44 0.02 -35.21 14.90
N LYS A 45 -0.04 -34.53 16.02
CA LYS A 45 -1.14 -33.62 16.30
C LYS A 45 -1.20 -32.45 15.35
N ILE A 46 -0.06 -31.93 14.92
CA ILE A 46 0.01 -30.80 13.96
C ILE A 46 -0.41 -31.26 12.57
N TYR A 47 0.19 -32.32 12.04
CA TYR A 47 0.00 -32.74 10.65
C TYR A 47 -1.28 -33.55 10.45
N ASN A 48 -1.54 -34.54 11.29
CA ASN A 48 -2.62 -35.48 11.05
C ASN A 48 -3.95 -35.07 11.70
N LYS A 49 -3.92 -34.57 12.94
CA LYS A 49 -5.18 -34.25 13.63
C LYS A 49 -5.77 -32.91 13.20
N VAL A 50 -4.95 -31.89 13.05
CA VAL A 50 -5.41 -30.55 12.71
C VAL A 50 -5.22 -30.25 11.23
N GLY A 51 -4.10 -30.65 10.64
CA GLY A 51 -3.79 -30.46 9.22
C GLY A 51 -4.68 -31.27 8.27
N GLY A 52 -5.24 -32.38 8.74
CA GLY A 52 -6.13 -33.21 7.94
C GLY A 52 -5.44 -34.06 6.86
N GLU A 53 -4.11 -34.05 6.83
CA GLU A 53 -3.32 -34.93 5.97
C GLU A 53 -2.89 -36.15 6.74
N SER A 54 -2.87 -37.32 6.06
CA SER A 54 -2.35 -38.55 6.65
C SER A 54 -0.87 -38.71 6.32
N VAL A 55 -0.02 -38.03 7.08
CA VAL A 55 1.42 -38.21 6.98
C VAL A 55 1.84 -39.36 7.87
N ASP A 56 2.48 -40.40 7.29
CA ASP A 56 2.99 -41.53 8.06
C ASP A 56 4.31 -41.16 8.75
N LEU A 57 4.20 -40.59 9.97
CA LEU A 57 5.33 -40.24 10.81
C LEU A 57 5.96 -41.50 11.51
N ASP A 58 5.24 -42.62 11.56
CA ASP A 58 5.73 -43.84 12.21
C ASP A 58 6.76 -44.58 11.36
N SER A 59 6.73 -44.37 10.03
CA SER A 59 7.73 -44.91 9.11
C SER A 59 9.05 -44.21 9.10
N LEU A 60 9.13 -42.98 9.67
CA LEU A 60 10.37 -42.17 9.72
C LEU A 60 11.30 -42.65 10.82
N SER A 61 12.61 -42.65 10.55
CA SER A 61 13.62 -42.92 11.55
C SER A 61 13.68 -41.82 12.61
N ASP A 62 14.26 -42.11 13.76
CA ASP A 62 14.41 -41.13 14.84
C ASP A 62 15.34 -39.95 14.43
N ASP A 63 16.31 -40.22 13.57
CA ASP A 63 17.20 -39.20 13.02
C ASP A 63 16.44 -38.26 12.04
N ASP A 64 15.56 -38.81 11.23
CA ASP A 64 14.72 -38.03 10.33
C ASP A 64 13.71 -37.16 11.09
N ILE A 65 13.14 -37.65 12.17
CA ILE A 65 12.26 -36.87 13.06
C ILE A 65 13.03 -35.70 13.71
N MET A 66 14.26 -35.95 14.15
CA MET A 66 15.09 -34.88 14.70
C MET A 66 15.47 -33.84 13.66
N ALA A 67 15.81 -34.26 12.44
CA ALA A 67 16.09 -33.34 11.34
C ALA A 67 14.84 -32.53 10.93
N LEU A 68 13.67 -33.15 10.90
CA LEU A 68 12.39 -32.48 10.66
C LEU A 68 12.10 -31.44 11.75
N ALA A 69 12.25 -31.83 13.00
CA ALA A 69 12.02 -30.93 14.13
C ALA A 69 13.01 -29.73 14.13
N ASP A 70 14.25 -29.95 13.74
CA ASP A 70 15.25 -28.89 13.61
C ASP A 70 14.86 -27.85 12.54
N ASN A 71 14.31 -28.33 11.41
CA ASN A 71 13.81 -27.45 10.35
C ASN A 71 12.55 -26.66 10.76
N LEU A 72 11.78 -27.16 11.72
CA LEU A 72 10.52 -26.51 12.16
C LEU A 72 10.69 -25.57 13.37
N ARG A 73 11.90 -25.37 13.85
CA ARG A 73 12.18 -24.47 15.01
C ARG A 73 11.64 -23.07 14.84
N ASP A 74 11.75 -22.53 13.63
CA ASP A 74 11.33 -21.15 13.33
C ASP A 74 9.83 -21.01 13.07
N GLY A 75 9.13 -22.09 12.94
CA GLY A 75 7.70 -22.16 12.68
C GLY A 75 7.33 -23.30 11.74
N VAL A 76 6.09 -23.73 11.81
CA VAL A 76 5.55 -24.76 10.91
C VAL A 76 5.02 -24.09 9.65
N PRO A 77 5.55 -24.37 8.45
CA PRO A 77 5.01 -23.78 7.23
C PRO A 77 3.61 -24.30 6.97
N MET A 78 2.67 -23.37 6.78
CA MET A 78 1.28 -23.66 6.49
C MET A 78 0.96 -23.20 5.06
N GLY A 79 0.45 -24.12 4.23
CA GLY A 79 -0.03 -23.83 2.89
C GLY A 79 -1.42 -24.40 2.69
N THR A 80 -2.33 -23.62 2.12
CA THR A 80 -3.69 -24.06 1.80
C THR A 80 -4.01 -23.75 0.35
N ALA A 81 -4.87 -24.59 -0.27
CA ALA A 81 -5.39 -24.33 -1.61
C ALA A 81 -6.31 -23.08 -1.59
N VAL A 82 -6.43 -22.40 -2.73
CA VAL A 82 -7.20 -21.15 -2.84
C VAL A 82 -8.68 -21.35 -2.47
N PHE A 83 -9.27 -22.48 -2.85
CA PHE A 83 -10.69 -22.79 -2.64
C PHE A 83 -10.94 -23.82 -1.53
N ASP A 84 -9.88 -24.35 -0.94
CA ASP A 84 -9.93 -25.31 0.17
C ASP A 84 -8.96 -24.82 1.26
N GLY A 85 -9.31 -23.71 1.85
CA GLY A 85 -8.50 -23.06 2.88
C GLY A 85 -8.71 -23.65 4.27
N ALA A 86 -7.88 -23.24 5.22
CA ALA A 86 -8.00 -23.64 6.61
C ALA A 86 -9.34 -23.15 7.21
N HIS A 87 -10.04 -24.04 7.86
CA HIS A 87 -11.28 -23.72 8.57
C HIS A 87 -10.97 -23.02 9.92
N GLU A 88 -11.90 -22.18 10.37
CA GLU A 88 -11.76 -21.44 11.64
C GLU A 88 -11.46 -22.36 12.83
N TYR A 89 -12.10 -23.52 12.91
CA TYR A 89 -11.89 -24.48 14.01
C TYR A 89 -10.45 -25.02 14.02
N GLN A 90 -9.86 -25.28 12.85
CA GLN A 90 -8.48 -25.74 12.71
C GLN A 90 -7.47 -24.69 13.20
N VAL A 91 -7.71 -23.43 12.85
CA VAL A 91 -6.87 -22.32 13.33
C VAL A 91 -6.94 -22.18 14.84
N LYS A 92 -8.14 -22.32 15.44
CA LYS A 92 -8.35 -22.27 16.89
C LYS A 92 -7.67 -23.44 17.60
N GLU A 93 -7.75 -24.64 17.06
CA GLU A 93 -7.07 -25.81 17.63
C GLU A 93 -5.54 -25.69 17.55
N LEU A 94 -5.00 -25.15 16.47
CA LEU A 94 -3.55 -24.88 16.33
C LEU A 94 -3.09 -23.83 17.34
N LEU A 95 -3.87 -22.77 17.56
CA LEU A 95 -3.56 -21.77 18.60
C LEU A 95 -3.52 -22.40 19.99
N GLU A 96 -4.45 -23.28 20.31
CA GLU A 96 -4.49 -24.01 21.58
C GLU A 96 -3.31 -24.96 21.72
N LEU A 97 -2.93 -25.69 20.67
CA LEU A 97 -1.72 -26.51 20.61
C LEU A 97 -0.45 -25.66 20.84
N ALA A 98 -0.43 -24.45 20.32
CA ALA A 98 0.62 -23.47 20.57
C ALA A 98 0.64 -22.95 22.01
N GLY A 99 -0.42 -23.21 22.80
CA GLY A 99 -0.54 -22.72 24.19
C GLY A 99 -1.02 -21.27 24.27
N MET A 100 -1.71 -20.81 23.25
CA MET A 100 -2.30 -19.47 23.19
C MET A 100 -3.82 -19.54 23.36
N ASP A 101 -4.43 -18.39 23.64
CA ASP A 101 -5.90 -18.29 23.71
C ASP A 101 -6.49 -18.58 22.32
N ARG A 102 -7.60 -19.30 22.27
CA ARG A 102 -8.35 -19.61 21.02
C ARG A 102 -8.75 -18.39 20.22
N ASP A 103 -8.90 -17.25 20.88
CA ASP A 103 -9.29 -15.98 20.26
C ASP A 103 -8.12 -15.28 19.54
N GLY A 104 -6.89 -15.78 19.65
CA GLY A 104 -5.69 -15.18 19.09
C GLY A 104 -5.38 -13.78 19.62
N GLN A 105 -5.97 -13.42 20.77
CA GLN A 105 -5.80 -12.12 21.38
C GLN A 105 -4.85 -12.20 22.57
N GLN A 106 -3.98 -11.20 22.69
CA GLN A 106 -3.01 -11.08 23.77
C GLN A 106 -3.16 -9.77 24.54
N THR A 107 -2.72 -9.79 25.77
CA THR A 107 -2.63 -8.59 26.59
C THR A 107 -1.37 -7.82 26.22
N LEU A 108 -1.54 -6.59 25.75
CA LEU A 108 -0.43 -5.71 25.40
C LEU A 108 -0.29 -4.55 26.38
N TYR A 109 0.89 -3.96 26.39
CA TYR A 109 1.24 -2.79 27.21
C TYR A 109 1.73 -1.67 26.30
N ASP A 110 1.38 -0.41 26.65
CA ASP A 110 1.91 0.75 25.93
C ASP A 110 3.41 0.88 26.22
N GLY A 111 4.23 0.87 25.19
CA GLY A 111 5.69 0.98 25.30
C GLY A 111 6.19 2.31 25.88
N ARG A 112 5.37 3.36 25.89
CA ARG A 112 5.73 4.68 26.44
C ARG A 112 5.37 4.81 27.92
N THR A 113 4.17 4.34 28.29
CA THR A 113 3.61 4.52 29.65
C THR A 113 3.74 3.29 30.52
N GLY A 114 3.98 2.11 29.94
CA GLY A 114 3.96 0.82 30.63
C GLY A 114 2.59 0.37 31.07
N GLN A 115 1.53 1.08 30.72
CA GLN A 115 0.15 0.75 31.10
C GLN A 115 -0.39 -0.37 30.20
N LYS A 116 -1.18 -1.24 30.79
CA LYS A 116 -1.89 -2.31 30.10
C LYS A 116 -3.03 -1.70 29.28
N PHE A 117 -3.23 -2.19 28.05
CA PHE A 117 -4.42 -1.85 27.27
C PHE A 117 -5.69 -2.40 27.92
N ASP A 118 -6.79 -1.65 27.82
CA ASP A 118 -8.08 -2.00 28.42
C ASP A 118 -8.65 -3.31 27.86
N ARG A 119 -8.35 -3.59 26.60
CA ARG A 119 -8.82 -4.79 25.90
C ARG A 119 -7.65 -5.61 25.36
N LYS A 120 -7.85 -6.93 25.27
CA LYS A 120 -6.93 -7.81 24.55
C LYS A 120 -6.88 -7.40 23.08
N VAL A 121 -5.72 -7.51 22.45
CA VAL A 121 -5.45 -7.13 21.06
C VAL A 121 -5.07 -8.37 20.26
N THR A 122 -5.57 -8.48 19.04
CA THR A 122 -5.16 -9.53 18.10
C THR A 122 -3.72 -9.30 17.69
N VAL A 123 -2.88 -10.31 17.91
CA VAL A 123 -1.46 -10.31 17.58
C VAL A 123 -1.14 -11.55 16.76
N GLY A 124 -0.37 -11.38 15.70
CA GLY A 124 0.04 -12.51 14.87
C GLY A 124 1.07 -12.11 13.84
N TYR A 125 1.40 -13.05 13.00
CA TYR A 125 2.35 -12.87 11.90
C TYR A 125 1.61 -12.82 10.57
N MET A 126 2.03 -11.92 9.70
CA MET A 126 1.48 -11.75 8.37
C MET A 126 2.63 -11.78 7.35
N TYR A 127 2.40 -12.43 6.22
CA TYR A 127 3.36 -12.44 5.12
C TYR A 127 3.32 -11.12 4.37
N MET A 128 4.43 -10.41 4.34
CA MET A 128 4.53 -9.11 3.68
C MET A 128 5.54 -9.15 2.55
N LEU A 129 5.12 -8.66 1.39
CA LEU A 129 5.99 -8.49 0.23
C LEU A 129 6.29 -7.01 0.02
N LYS A 130 7.56 -6.69 -0.16
CA LYS A 130 7.97 -5.39 -0.70
C LYS A 130 7.97 -5.48 -2.22
N LEU A 131 7.00 -4.80 -2.85
CA LEU A 131 6.92 -4.73 -4.30
C LEU A 131 7.99 -3.81 -4.87
N ASN A 132 8.28 -3.98 -6.18
CA ASN A 132 9.26 -3.16 -6.88
C ASN A 132 8.72 -1.75 -7.21
N HIS A 133 8.16 -1.09 -6.20
CA HIS A 133 7.68 0.29 -6.27
C HIS A 133 8.74 1.24 -5.68
N LEU A 134 9.86 1.34 -6.38
CA LEU A 134 10.97 2.20 -5.95
C LEU A 134 10.59 3.68 -6.06
N VAL A 135 11.08 4.47 -5.13
CA VAL A 135 10.84 5.92 -5.11
C VAL A 135 11.43 6.60 -6.34
N ASP A 136 12.58 6.13 -6.82
CA ASP A 136 13.25 6.67 -8.00
C ASP A 136 12.40 6.57 -9.27
N ASP A 137 11.60 5.50 -9.39
CA ASP A 137 10.68 5.33 -10.51
C ASP A 137 9.44 6.23 -10.40
N LYS A 138 9.09 6.67 -9.20
CA LYS A 138 7.89 7.47 -8.93
C LYS A 138 8.19 8.95 -8.72
N MET A 139 9.39 9.28 -8.28
CA MET A 139 9.78 10.67 -8.08
C MET A 139 9.84 11.39 -9.42
N HIS A 140 9.17 12.52 -9.51
CA HIS A 140 9.11 13.33 -10.70
C HIS A 140 9.04 14.82 -10.35
N ALA A 141 9.78 15.64 -11.08
CA ALA A 141 9.76 17.10 -10.97
C ALA A 141 9.85 17.71 -12.37
N ARG A 142 9.30 18.89 -12.53
CA ARG A 142 9.33 19.65 -13.78
C ARG A 142 9.40 21.14 -13.48
N SER A 143 10.19 21.87 -14.24
CA SER A 143 10.10 23.31 -14.37
C SER A 143 9.50 23.68 -15.73
N THR A 144 10.29 23.57 -16.77
CA THR A 144 9.88 23.72 -18.18
C THR A 144 10.05 22.40 -18.90
N GLY A 145 9.32 22.15 -19.96
CA GLY A 145 9.41 20.88 -20.73
C GLY A 145 8.59 20.94 -22.01
N SER A 146 8.22 19.79 -22.52
CA SER A 146 7.42 19.67 -23.75
C SER A 146 5.98 20.08 -23.56
N TYR A 147 5.40 20.68 -24.59
CA TYR A 147 4.00 21.14 -24.62
C TYR A 147 3.25 20.53 -25.81
N SER A 148 1.94 20.42 -25.70
CA SER A 148 1.06 20.02 -26.81
C SER A 148 1.10 21.06 -27.92
N LEU A 149 1.06 20.62 -29.17
CA LEU A 149 1.07 21.54 -30.33
C LEU A 149 -0.17 22.39 -30.45
N VAL A 150 -1.35 21.85 -30.19
CA VAL A 150 -2.64 22.54 -30.39
C VAL A 150 -3.01 23.39 -29.18
N THR A 151 -3.07 22.78 -28.03
CA THR A 151 -3.54 23.43 -26.79
C THR A 151 -2.45 24.17 -26.04
N GLN A 152 -1.19 23.95 -26.39
CA GLN A 152 -0.03 24.51 -25.69
C GLN A 152 0.04 24.19 -24.17
N GLN A 153 -0.68 23.14 -23.78
CA GLN A 153 -0.64 22.64 -22.41
C GLN A 153 0.57 21.72 -22.18
N PRO A 154 1.11 21.66 -20.95
CA PRO A 154 2.15 20.69 -20.63
C PRO A 154 1.71 19.26 -20.91
N LEU A 155 2.59 18.44 -21.48
CA LEU A 155 2.33 17.01 -21.65
C LEU A 155 2.23 16.33 -20.29
N GLY A 156 1.53 15.19 -20.24
CA GLY A 156 1.40 14.36 -19.05
C GLY A 156 2.42 13.22 -19.01
N GLY A 157 2.67 12.69 -17.81
CA GLY A 157 3.49 11.51 -17.62
C GLY A 157 4.98 11.77 -17.36
N LYS A 158 5.59 10.94 -16.53
CA LYS A 158 7.00 11.04 -16.14
C LYS A 158 7.95 10.82 -17.33
N ALA A 159 7.63 9.87 -18.20
CA ALA A 159 8.46 9.53 -19.37
C ALA A 159 8.63 10.70 -20.35
N GLN A 160 7.65 11.59 -20.43
CA GLN A 160 7.64 12.76 -21.32
C GLN A 160 8.10 14.03 -20.59
N PHE A 161 8.62 13.92 -19.38
CA PHE A 161 8.93 15.05 -18.52
C PHE A 161 7.74 16.00 -18.38
N GLY A 162 6.55 15.41 -18.17
CA GLY A 162 5.27 16.11 -18.15
C GLY A 162 4.91 16.71 -16.81
N GLY A 163 3.88 17.54 -16.81
CA GLY A 163 3.31 18.15 -15.61
C GLY A 163 2.26 17.28 -14.94
N GLN A 164 1.89 17.65 -13.72
CA GLN A 164 0.78 17.06 -13.00
C GLN A 164 -0.55 17.61 -13.54
N ARG A 165 -1.57 16.77 -13.55
CA ARG A 165 -2.92 17.20 -13.94
C ARG A 165 -3.61 17.90 -12.76
N PHE A 166 -3.98 19.15 -12.96
CA PHE A 166 -4.87 19.87 -12.07
C PHE A 166 -6.30 19.73 -12.59
N GLY A 167 -7.07 18.82 -12.02
CA GLY A 167 -8.38 18.44 -12.51
C GLY A 167 -9.48 19.43 -12.10
N GLU A 168 -10.71 19.16 -12.54
CA GLU A 168 -11.86 19.99 -12.25
C GLU A 168 -12.16 20.09 -10.75
N MET A 169 -12.02 18.98 -10.02
CA MET A 169 -12.29 18.97 -8.58
C MET A 169 -11.26 19.80 -7.80
N GLU A 170 -10.00 19.82 -8.23
CA GLU A 170 -8.94 20.64 -7.65
C GLU A 170 -9.21 22.14 -7.89
N VAL A 171 -9.76 22.47 -9.06
CA VAL A 171 -10.22 23.85 -9.35
C VAL A 171 -11.34 24.24 -8.40
N TRP A 172 -12.33 23.41 -8.17
CA TRP A 172 -13.42 23.67 -7.20
C TRP A 172 -12.89 23.90 -5.79
N ALA A 173 -11.84 23.18 -5.39
CA ALA A 173 -11.23 23.37 -4.09
C ALA A 173 -10.63 24.78 -3.94
N LEU A 174 -9.93 25.27 -4.97
CA LEU A 174 -9.40 26.65 -4.97
C LEU A 174 -10.51 27.71 -5.02
N GLU A 175 -11.58 27.46 -5.76
CA GLU A 175 -12.75 28.33 -5.80
C GLU A 175 -13.44 28.42 -4.43
N ALA A 176 -13.57 27.30 -3.73
CA ALA A 176 -14.17 27.25 -2.40
C ALA A 176 -13.37 28.04 -1.35
N TYR A 177 -12.05 28.08 -1.48
CA TYR A 177 -11.18 28.92 -0.65
C TYR A 177 -11.13 30.40 -1.07
N GLY A 178 -11.63 30.73 -2.27
CA GLY A 178 -11.51 32.08 -2.83
C GLY A 178 -10.07 32.45 -3.21
N ALA A 179 -9.21 31.47 -3.48
CA ALA A 179 -7.81 31.68 -3.86
C ALA A 179 -7.68 32.06 -5.35
N THR A 180 -8.13 33.24 -5.71
CA THR A 180 -8.27 33.70 -7.10
C THR A 180 -6.93 33.85 -7.82
N TYR A 181 -5.94 34.43 -7.19
CA TYR A 181 -4.61 34.60 -7.79
C TYR A 181 -3.89 33.26 -8.02
N THR A 182 -4.01 32.32 -7.08
CA THR A 182 -3.45 30.98 -7.24
C THR A 182 -4.14 30.26 -8.39
N LEU A 183 -5.46 30.34 -8.50
CA LEU A 183 -6.21 29.73 -9.59
C LEU A 183 -5.83 30.36 -10.95
N GLN A 184 -5.71 31.69 -11.01
CA GLN A 184 -5.27 32.37 -12.23
C GLN A 184 -3.87 31.94 -12.65
N GLU A 185 -2.94 31.83 -11.73
CA GLU A 185 -1.59 31.34 -12.00
C GLU A 185 -1.60 29.90 -12.56
N MET A 186 -2.40 29.02 -11.96
CA MET A 186 -2.53 27.64 -12.41
C MET A 186 -3.10 27.52 -13.82
N LEU A 187 -4.05 28.37 -14.18
CA LEU A 187 -4.72 28.35 -15.47
C LEU A 187 -3.96 29.06 -16.60
N THR A 188 -3.05 29.97 -16.27
CA THR A 188 -2.34 30.82 -17.25
C THR A 188 -0.85 30.51 -17.34
N VAL A 189 -0.06 31.13 -16.50
CA VAL A 189 1.42 31.09 -16.59
C VAL A 189 2.03 29.72 -16.32
N LYS A 190 1.34 28.85 -15.58
CA LYS A 190 1.78 27.48 -15.34
C LYS A 190 1.27 26.48 -16.39
N SER A 191 0.36 26.88 -17.26
CA SER A 191 -0.29 26.01 -18.22
C SER A 191 -0.04 26.44 -19.68
N ASP A 192 -0.98 27.14 -20.27
CA ASP A 192 -1.09 27.34 -21.72
C ASP A 192 -0.88 28.79 -22.20
N ASP A 193 -0.63 29.75 -21.31
CA ASP A 193 -0.27 31.10 -21.71
C ASP A 193 1.21 31.16 -22.18
N VAL A 194 1.41 31.12 -23.50
CA VAL A 194 2.75 31.02 -24.11
C VAL A 194 3.63 32.23 -23.77
N GLU A 195 3.09 33.46 -23.87
CA GLU A 195 3.85 34.65 -23.58
C GLU A 195 4.03 34.85 -22.08
N GLY A 196 3.00 34.61 -21.27
CA GLY A 196 3.03 34.76 -19.84
C GLY A 196 4.03 33.82 -19.16
N ARG A 197 4.09 32.55 -19.60
CA ARG A 197 5.08 31.59 -19.03
C ARG A 197 6.52 31.98 -19.35
N THR A 198 6.79 32.54 -20.52
CA THR A 198 8.13 33.00 -20.89
C THR A 198 8.54 34.23 -20.08
N ARG A 199 7.63 35.18 -19.92
CA ARG A 199 7.85 36.38 -19.07
C ARG A 199 8.05 35.99 -17.61
N MET A 200 7.21 35.09 -17.08
CA MET A 200 7.33 34.63 -15.70
C MET A 200 8.67 33.94 -15.44
N TYR A 201 9.13 33.10 -16.36
CA TYR A 201 10.44 32.44 -16.23
C TYR A 201 11.58 33.48 -16.22
N LYS A 202 11.52 34.49 -17.10
CA LYS A 202 12.48 35.59 -17.12
C LYS A 202 12.46 36.37 -15.79
N ASN A 203 11.29 36.71 -15.30
CA ASN A 203 11.14 37.44 -14.02
C ASN A 203 11.72 36.64 -12.84
N ILE A 204 11.54 35.31 -12.83
CA ILE A 204 12.15 34.45 -11.80
C ILE A 204 13.69 34.53 -11.87
N VAL A 205 14.25 34.46 -13.07
CA VAL A 205 15.72 34.53 -13.28
C VAL A 205 16.27 35.91 -12.87
N ASP A 206 15.55 36.98 -13.19
CA ASP A 206 15.93 38.36 -12.88
C ASP A 206 15.65 38.71 -11.40
N GLY A 207 14.93 37.84 -10.67
CA GLY A 207 14.58 38.09 -9.24
C GLY A 207 13.37 38.98 -9.04
N GLU A 208 12.62 39.29 -10.08
CA GLU A 208 11.40 40.10 -10.02
C GLU A 208 10.18 39.20 -9.66
N GLN A 209 9.38 39.67 -8.70
CA GLN A 209 8.20 38.94 -8.24
C GLN A 209 6.89 39.49 -8.84
N TYR A 210 6.87 39.69 -10.14
CA TYR A 210 5.71 40.19 -10.85
C TYR A 210 5.13 39.18 -11.81
N MET A 211 3.81 38.97 -11.75
CA MET A 211 3.05 38.09 -12.63
C MET A 211 2.06 38.91 -13.46
N ASP A 212 2.20 38.83 -14.78
CA ASP A 212 1.29 39.43 -15.74
C ASP A 212 0.67 38.31 -16.59
N PRO A 213 -0.52 37.81 -16.20
CA PRO A 213 -1.18 36.71 -16.90
C PRO A 213 -1.82 37.22 -18.20
N GLY A 214 -1.65 36.45 -19.25
CA GLY A 214 -2.30 36.67 -20.55
C GLY A 214 -3.54 35.79 -20.76
N MET A 215 -3.89 35.60 -22.03
CA MET A 215 -5.01 34.75 -22.46
C MET A 215 -4.55 33.31 -22.65
N PRO A 216 -5.24 32.32 -22.06
CA PRO A 216 -4.95 30.90 -22.32
C PRO A 216 -5.13 30.55 -23.80
N GLU A 217 -4.16 29.83 -24.39
CA GLU A 217 -4.23 29.41 -25.79
C GLU A 217 -5.38 28.41 -26.05
N SER A 218 -5.78 27.63 -25.09
CA SER A 218 -6.95 26.76 -25.16
C SER A 218 -8.24 27.54 -25.42
N PHE A 219 -8.35 28.76 -24.88
CA PHE A 219 -9.49 29.63 -25.16
C PHE A 219 -9.46 30.17 -26.60
N ASN A 220 -8.29 30.51 -27.14
CA ASN A 220 -8.14 30.89 -28.54
C ASN A 220 -8.55 29.77 -29.49
N VAL A 221 -8.18 28.53 -29.17
CA VAL A 221 -8.61 27.34 -29.92
C VAL A 221 -10.13 27.21 -29.91
N LEU A 222 -10.75 27.33 -28.73
CA LEU A 222 -12.21 27.28 -28.57
C LEU A 222 -12.92 28.35 -29.43
N THR A 223 -12.45 29.58 -29.40
CA THR A 223 -13.05 30.67 -30.22
C THR A 223 -12.93 30.39 -31.71
N LYS A 224 -11.83 29.80 -32.18
CA LYS A 224 -11.65 29.40 -33.59
C LYS A 224 -12.58 28.25 -33.98
N GLU A 225 -12.73 27.26 -33.08
CA GLU A 225 -13.65 26.15 -33.32
C GLU A 225 -15.12 26.62 -33.40
N ILE A 226 -15.53 27.53 -32.53
CA ILE A 226 -16.90 28.11 -32.59
C ILE A 226 -17.08 28.91 -33.86
N LYS A 227 -16.10 29.71 -34.28
CA LYS A 227 -16.13 30.41 -35.58
C LYS A 227 -16.25 29.47 -36.77
N SER A 228 -15.62 28.30 -36.70
CA SER A 228 -15.74 27.27 -37.75
C SER A 228 -17.14 26.70 -37.90
N LEU A 229 -17.96 26.76 -36.85
CA LEU A 229 -19.37 26.39 -36.86
C LEU A 229 -20.30 27.51 -37.42
N GLY A 230 -19.71 28.61 -37.89
CA GLY A 230 -20.45 29.74 -38.44
C GLY A 230 -20.99 30.75 -37.39
N ILE A 231 -20.57 30.63 -36.13
CA ILE A 231 -20.93 31.54 -35.05
C ILE A 231 -19.85 32.61 -34.90
N ASN A 232 -20.21 33.90 -35.00
CA ASN A 232 -19.26 34.98 -34.80
C ASN A 232 -19.08 35.28 -33.30
N ILE A 233 -17.85 35.17 -32.78
CA ILE A 233 -17.48 35.56 -31.45
C ILE A 233 -16.41 36.66 -31.54
N GLU A 234 -16.71 37.80 -30.93
CA GLU A 234 -15.78 38.91 -30.80
C GLU A 234 -15.51 39.20 -29.34
N LEU A 235 -14.25 39.27 -28.98
CA LEU A 235 -13.79 39.67 -27.66
C LEU A 235 -13.67 41.19 -27.63
N LYS A 236 -14.47 41.87 -26.80
CA LYS A 236 -14.39 43.32 -26.60
C LYS A 236 -13.74 43.60 -25.25
N GLN A 237 -12.66 44.38 -25.24
CA GLN A 237 -12.18 44.95 -24.00
C GLN A 237 -13.14 46.05 -23.58
N SER A 238 -13.66 45.97 -22.35
CA SER A 238 -14.34 47.10 -21.73
C SER A 238 -13.25 48.01 -21.17
N ASN A 239 -13.19 49.22 -21.69
CA ASN A 239 -12.38 50.28 -21.14
C ASN A 239 -12.86 50.67 -19.74
#